data_7514234933258d8d4e117dfc2853d4c9
#
_entry.id   7514234933258d8d4e117dfc2853d4c9
#
_cell.length_a   1.000
_cell.length_b   1.000
_cell.length_c   1.000
_cell.angle_alpha   90.00
_cell.angle_beta   90.00
_cell.angle_gamma   90.00
#
_symmetry.space_group_name_H-M   'P 1'
#
loop_
_entity.id
_entity.type
_entity.pdbx_description
1 polymer ?
#
loop_
_entity_poly.entity_id
_entity_poly.type
_entity_poly.pdbx_seq_one_letter_code
_entity_poly.pdbx_strand_id
1 'polypeptide(L)'
;MTQQTKGFVIVASVRKGFYRYAKVLAESVRDFYPDANITFFTHEEWVEPEAYTLFDNLVTEGIPRHIRAKLWALNKTPYDITCYLDADMMCEHEDIQNVWEELPDDMDIVFTKNRPYNAKLTKLAEGEEMTCHCGFFIYRKNEATMDLMGAWYTEYLRQWEPDYDMMHYPEDARKWDTFTMWRLLTYGEKDVKWGYIKEPDARWNFVNGYHFEELQGTDVVLYHHTIPQDKLD
;
A
#
# COMPACT_ATOMS: atom_id res chain seq x y z
N MET A 1 -18.11 -22.51 -9.21
CA MET A 1 -16.93 -21.63 -9.07
C MET A 1 -17.07 -20.97 -7.71
N THR A 2 -16.13 -21.14 -6.82
CA THR A 2 -16.11 -20.40 -5.54
C THR A 2 -15.88 -18.93 -5.88
N GLN A 3 -16.68 -18.04 -5.28
CA GLN A 3 -16.51 -16.60 -5.44
C GLN A 3 -15.16 -16.20 -4.85
N GLN A 4 -14.34 -15.45 -5.60
CA GLN A 4 -13.05 -14.95 -5.14
C GLN A 4 -13.26 -14.01 -3.94
N THR A 5 -12.49 -14.22 -2.88
CA THR A 5 -12.50 -13.35 -1.71
C THR A 5 -11.71 -12.07 -2.00
N LYS A 6 -12.28 -10.91 -1.65
CA LYS A 6 -11.68 -9.59 -1.83
C LYS A 6 -11.62 -8.86 -0.49
N GLY A 7 -10.54 -8.14 -0.23
CA GLY A 7 -10.47 -7.37 1.00
C GLY A 7 -9.28 -6.42 1.06
N PHE A 8 -9.41 -5.49 1.99
CA PHE A 8 -8.39 -4.48 2.27
C PHE A 8 -7.40 -5.01 3.31
N VAL A 9 -6.14 -4.65 3.13
CA VAL A 9 -5.08 -4.88 4.13
C VAL A 9 -4.53 -3.55 4.58
N ILE A 10 -4.53 -3.33 5.89
CA ILE A 10 -3.95 -2.16 6.57
C ILE A 10 -2.91 -2.68 7.56
N VAL A 11 -1.79 -1.96 7.71
CA VAL A 11 -0.71 -2.35 8.61
C VAL A 11 -0.26 -1.17 9.46
N ALA A 12 -0.24 -1.36 10.77
CA ALA A 12 0.31 -0.37 11.70
C ALA A 12 1.32 -1.01 12.65
N SER A 13 2.56 -0.50 12.63
CA SER A 13 3.65 -0.95 13.48
C SER A 13 4.49 0.23 13.96
N VAL A 14 5.43 -0.01 14.89
CA VAL A 14 6.42 0.94 15.43
C VAL A 14 5.83 1.97 16.41
N ARG A 15 4.69 2.60 16.09
CA ARG A 15 4.10 3.66 16.92
C ARG A 15 2.58 3.49 17.02
N LYS A 16 2.03 3.71 18.23
CA LYS A 16 0.58 3.69 18.46
C LYS A 16 -0.18 4.72 17.58
N GLY A 17 0.46 5.82 17.18
CA GLY A 17 -0.13 6.79 16.25
C GLY A 17 -0.57 6.15 14.92
N PHE A 18 0.22 5.21 14.35
CA PHE A 18 -0.21 4.50 13.13
C PHE A 18 -1.42 3.60 13.35
N TYR A 19 -1.58 3.03 14.55
CA TYR A 19 -2.79 2.31 14.91
C TYR A 19 -4.03 3.22 14.89
N ARG A 20 -3.92 4.45 15.41
CA ARG A 20 -5.01 5.44 15.38
C ARG A 20 -5.35 5.85 13.93
N TYR A 21 -4.36 6.08 13.10
CA TYR A 21 -4.55 6.34 11.67
C TYR A 21 -5.30 5.19 10.99
N ALA A 22 -4.88 3.95 11.21
CA ALA A 22 -5.55 2.78 10.66
C ALA A 22 -7.01 2.66 11.08
N LYS A 23 -7.37 3.04 12.33
CA LYS A 23 -8.77 3.11 12.78
C LYS A 23 -9.57 4.13 11.97
N VAL A 24 -9.06 5.37 11.86
CA VAL A 24 -9.73 6.43 11.08
C VAL A 24 -9.91 6.02 9.61
N LEU A 25 -8.88 5.40 9.02
CA LEU A 25 -8.98 4.86 7.66
C LEU A 25 -10.08 3.81 7.55
N ALA A 26 -10.10 2.81 8.45
CA ALA A 26 -11.09 1.75 8.40
C ALA A 26 -12.52 2.27 8.64
N GLU A 27 -12.71 3.21 9.56
CA GLU A 27 -13.98 3.92 9.79
C GLU A 27 -14.43 4.63 8.51
N SER A 28 -13.56 5.41 7.88
CA SER A 28 -13.88 6.12 6.64
C SER A 28 -14.17 5.18 5.46
N VAL A 29 -13.50 4.04 5.36
CA VAL A 29 -13.84 3.03 4.35
C VAL A 29 -15.24 2.46 4.61
N ARG A 30 -15.59 2.15 5.87
CA ARG A 30 -16.90 1.60 6.22
C ARG A 30 -18.04 2.58 6.07
N ASP A 31 -17.79 3.88 6.19
CA ASP A 31 -18.79 4.91 5.93
C ASP A 31 -19.32 4.84 4.48
N PHE A 32 -18.48 4.48 3.53
CA PHE A 32 -18.84 4.38 2.10
C PHE A 32 -18.98 2.92 1.62
N TYR A 33 -18.34 1.95 2.30
CA TYR A 33 -18.39 0.53 1.98
C TYR A 33 -18.59 -0.30 3.26
N PRO A 34 -19.83 -0.35 3.81
CA PRO A 34 -20.11 -1.02 5.11
C PRO A 34 -19.71 -2.49 5.16
N ASP A 35 -19.86 -3.22 4.03
CA ASP A 35 -19.57 -4.65 3.93
C ASP A 35 -18.12 -4.94 3.48
N ALA A 36 -17.22 -3.95 3.54
CA ALA A 36 -15.81 -4.14 3.19
C ALA A 36 -15.16 -5.18 4.11
N ASN A 37 -14.46 -6.16 3.54
CA ASN A 37 -13.60 -7.03 4.34
C ASN A 37 -12.27 -6.31 4.62
N ILE A 38 -11.91 -6.12 5.88
CA ILE A 38 -10.70 -5.41 6.30
C ILE A 38 -9.88 -6.29 7.23
N THR A 39 -8.66 -6.64 6.82
CA THR A 39 -7.67 -7.29 7.69
C THR A 39 -6.67 -6.26 8.18
N PHE A 40 -6.49 -6.21 9.49
CA PHE A 40 -5.57 -5.29 10.13
C PHE A 40 -4.43 -6.03 10.83
N PHE A 41 -3.20 -5.68 10.49
CA PHE A 41 -1.98 -6.17 11.11
C PHE A 41 -1.44 -5.10 12.07
N THR A 42 -1.41 -5.42 13.37
CA THR A 42 -0.96 -4.50 14.42
C THR A 42 -0.43 -5.25 15.65
N HIS A 43 0.09 -4.54 16.64
CA HIS A 43 0.56 -5.14 17.89
C HIS A 43 -0.57 -5.27 18.91
N GLU A 44 -0.64 -6.41 19.60
CA GLU A 44 -1.71 -6.74 20.55
C GLU A 44 -1.89 -5.67 21.64
N GLU A 45 -0.80 -5.12 22.16
CA GLU A 45 -0.83 -4.10 23.22
C GLU A 45 -1.45 -2.77 22.77
N TRP A 46 -1.74 -2.58 21.48
CA TRP A 46 -2.42 -1.39 20.98
C TRP A 46 -3.89 -1.62 20.69
N VAL A 47 -4.32 -2.89 20.63
CA VAL A 47 -5.69 -3.22 20.26
C VAL A 47 -6.67 -2.74 21.32
N GLU A 48 -7.61 -1.93 20.91
CA GLU A 48 -8.71 -1.41 21.70
C GLU A 48 -9.99 -2.21 21.39
N PRO A 49 -10.98 -2.29 22.31
CA PRO A 49 -12.18 -3.12 22.12
C PRO A 49 -12.94 -2.85 20.81
N GLU A 50 -12.95 -1.60 20.35
CA GLU A 50 -13.64 -1.18 19.13
C GLU A 50 -13.02 -1.80 17.86
N ALA A 51 -11.74 -2.17 17.91
CA ALA A 51 -11.08 -2.80 16.78
C ALA A 51 -11.73 -4.12 16.37
N TYR A 52 -12.28 -4.87 17.34
CA TYR A 52 -12.95 -6.16 17.07
C TYR A 52 -14.28 -6.04 16.32
N THR A 53 -14.84 -4.85 16.25
CA THR A 53 -16.04 -4.56 15.43
C THR A 53 -15.72 -3.82 14.15
N LEU A 54 -14.58 -3.14 14.11
CA LEU A 54 -14.15 -2.34 12.97
C LEU A 54 -13.46 -3.19 11.91
N PHE A 55 -12.65 -4.18 12.34
CA PHE A 55 -11.86 -5.05 11.46
C PHE A 55 -12.42 -6.47 11.46
N ASP A 56 -12.54 -7.09 10.29
CA ASP A 56 -13.01 -8.47 10.16
C ASP A 56 -11.94 -9.48 10.63
N ASN A 57 -10.68 -9.13 10.44
CA ASN A 57 -9.55 -9.93 10.92
C ASN A 57 -8.51 -9.03 11.58
N LEU A 58 -8.13 -9.38 12.80
CA LEU A 58 -7.02 -8.79 13.54
C LEU A 58 -5.88 -9.80 13.60
N VAL A 59 -4.72 -9.43 13.06
CA VAL A 59 -3.50 -10.22 13.15
C VAL A 59 -2.53 -9.47 14.05
N THR A 60 -2.20 -10.06 15.19
CA THR A 60 -1.35 -9.43 16.22
C THR A 60 -0.03 -10.16 16.45
N GLU A 61 0.08 -11.39 15.96
CA GLU A 61 1.24 -12.25 16.21
C GLU A 61 2.33 -12.12 15.13
N GLY A 62 3.58 -12.08 15.56
CA GLY A 62 4.75 -12.18 14.69
C GLY A 62 5.04 -10.93 13.84
N ILE A 63 4.33 -9.82 14.06
CA ILE A 63 4.51 -8.59 13.29
C ILE A 63 5.84 -7.93 13.67
N PRO A 64 6.70 -7.63 12.68
CA PRO A 64 7.96 -6.95 12.96
C PRO A 64 7.72 -5.53 13.50
N ARG A 65 8.48 -5.13 14.53
CA ARG A 65 8.48 -3.73 15.00
C ARG A 65 9.36 -2.88 14.06
N HIS A 66 8.85 -2.66 12.87
CA HIS A 66 9.56 -1.96 11.82
C HIS A 66 8.60 -1.08 11.01
N ILE A 67 9.07 0.10 10.56
CA ILE A 67 8.26 1.04 9.77
C ILE A 67 7.75 0.42 8.45
N ARG A 68 8.42 -0.62 7.95
CA ARG A 68 8.03 -1.37 6.75
C ARG A 68 7.45 -2.76 7.08
N ALA A 69 6.79 -2.91 8.23
CA ALA A 69 6.10 -4.14 8.61
C ALA A 69 5.08 -4.62 7.56
N LYS A 70 4.57 -3.71 6.71
CA LYS A 70 3.70 -4.05 5.59
C LYS A 70 4.31 -5.10 4.66
N LEU A 71 5.61 -5.06 4.41
CA LEU A 71 6.29 -6.01 3.52
C LEU A 71 6.20 -7.45 4.03
N TRP A 72 6.21 -7.63 5.34
CA TRP A 72 5.99 -8.92 5.98
C TRP A 72 4.50 -9.33 5.95
N ALA A 73 3.59 -8.37 6.15
CA ALA A 73 2.16 -8.62 6.26
C ALA A 73 1.50 -8.98 4.92
N LEU A 74 1.92 -8.32 3.83
CA LEU A 74 1.33 -8.48 2.50
C LEU A 74 1.45 -9.90 1.96
N ASN A 75 2.54 -10.62 2.30
CA ASN A 75 2.71 -12.02 1.96
C ASN A 75 1.78 -12.97 2.77
N LYS A 76 0.98 -12.43 3.70
CA LYS A 76 0.07 -13.16 4.59
C LYS A 76 -1.39 -12.78 4.41
N THR A 77 -1.70 -12.12 3.30
CA THR A 77 -3.08 -11.76 3.00
C THR A 77 -4.01 -12.98 3.04
N PRO A 78 -5.21 -12.88 3.65
CA PRO A 78 -6.21 -13.94 3.62
C PRO A 78 -7.04 -13.96 2.34
N TYR A 79 -6.93 -12.93 1.47
CA TYR A 79 -7.79 -12.72 0.32
C TYR A 79 -7.18 -13.21 -1.00
N ASP A 80 -8.05 -13.59 -1.95
CA ASP A 80 -7.66 -13.90 -3.32
C ASP A 80 -7.29 -12.62 -4.10
N ILE A 81 -7.96 -11.50 -3.78
CA ILE A 81 -7.63 -10.16 -4.28
C ILE A 81 -7.49 -9.23 -3.09
N THR A 82 -6.36 -8.59 -3.00
CA THR A 82 -6.01 -7.66 -1.91
C THR A 82 -5.84 -6.25 -2.43
N CYS A 83 -6.51 -5.28 -1.79
CA CYS A 83 -6.20 -3.87 -1.90
C CYS A 83 -5.42 -3.43 -0.66
N TYR A 84 -4.18 -3.02 -0.85
CA TYR A 84 -3.36 -2.47 0.22
C TYR A 84 -3.57 -0.96 0.37
N LEU A 85 -3.73 -0.51 1.61
CA LEU A 85 -3.85 0.90 1.98
C LEU A 85 -2.80 1.24 3.05
N ASP A 86 -1.99 2.29 2.82
CA ASP A 86 -1.16 2.86 3.89
C ASP A 86 -2.07 3.41 5.00
N ALA A 87 -1.68 3.23 6.25
CA ALA A 87 -2.51 3.54 7.42
C ALA A 87 -2.90 5.03 7.54
N ASP A 88 -2.11 5.91 6.95
CA ASP A 88 -2.30 7.37 6.94
C ASP A 88 -3.11 7.86 5.72
N MET A 89 -4.00 7.03 5.22
CA MET A 89 -4.99 7.38 4.21
C MET A 89 -6.37 7.65 4.84
N MET A 90 -7.27 8.26 4.06
CA MET A 90 -8.67 8.47 4.43
C MET A 90 -9.55 8.35 3.19
N CYS A 91 -10.64 7.58 3.30
CA CYS A 91 -11.65 7.44 2.25
C CYS A 91 -12.68 8.57 2.34
N GLU A 92 -13.02 9.17 1.20
CA GLU A 92 -14.04 10.23 1.13
C GLU A 92 -15.03 10.08 -0.04
N HIS A 93 -15.06 8.89 -0.69
CA HIS A 93 -15.96 8.68 -1.83
C HIS A 93 -16.47 7.26 -1.94
N GLU A 94 -17.72 7.11 -2.39
CA GLU A 94 -18.39 5.80 -2.56
C GLU A 94 -17.76 4.89 -3.61
N ASP A 95 -16.97 5.42 -4.54
CA ASP A 95 -16.25 4.63 -5.54
C ASP A 95 -15.25 3.64 -4.92
N ILE A 96 -14.96 3.75 -3.63
CA ILE A 96 -14.18 2.73 -2.93
C ILE A 96 -14.77 1.32 -3.08
N GLN A 97 -16.08 1.21 -3.28
CA GLN A 97 -16.76 -0.06 -3.55
C GLN A 97 -16.35 -0.67 -4.89
N ASN A 98 -15.97 0.17 -5.85
CA ASN A 98 -15.60 -0.21 -7.22
C ASN A 98 -14.08 -0.42 -7.39
N VAL A 99 -13.31 -0.30 -6.32
CA VAL A 99 -11.83 -0.42 -6.34
C VAL A 99 -11.33 -1.69 -7.02
N TRP A 100 -12.10 -2.74 -6.96
CA TRP A 100 -11.78 -4.05 -7.53
C TRP A 100 -11.78 -4.07 -9.06
N GLU A 101 -12.43 -3.11 -9.71
CA GLU A 101 -12.48 -2.94 -11.16
C GLU A 101 -11.17 -2.35 -11.71
N GLU A 102 -10.36 -1.76 -10.83
CA GLU A 102 -9.05 -1.22 -11.17
C GLU A 102 -7.98 -2.30 -11.43
N LEU A 103 -8.23 -3.55 -11.04
CA LEU A 103 -7.35 -4.69 -11.33
C LEU A 103 -7.87 -5.48 -12.54
N PRO A 104 -7.34 -5.26 -13.76
CA PRO A 104 -7.72 -6.01 -14.94
C PRO A 104 -7.47 -7.52 -14.79
N ASP A 105 -8.26 -8.33 -15.51
CA ASP A 105 -8.17 -9.80 -15.38
C ASP A 105 -6.85 -10.39 -15.86
N ASP A 106 -6.14 -9.71 -16.73
CA ASP A 106 -4.84 -10.10 -17.27
C ASP A 106 -3.64 -9.55 -16.49
N MET A 107 -3.89 -8.78 -15.40
CA MET A 107 -2.86 -8.24 -14.51
C MET A 107 -2.82 -8.97 -13.16
N ASP A 108 -1.63 -9.14 -12.64
CA ASP A 108 -1.41 -9.70 -11.30
C ASP A 108 -1.37 -8.62 -10.22
N ILE A 109 -0.86 -7.43 -10.56
CA ILE A 109 -0.75 -6.29 -9.64
C ILE A 109 -0.82 -4.97 -10.40
N VAL A 110 -1.51 -3.99 -9.81
CA VAL A 110 -1.56 -2.61 -10.32
C VAL A 110 -1.25 -1.61 -9.21
N PHE A 111 -0.53 -0.56 -9.57
CA PHE A 111 -0.10 0.52 -8.67
C PHE A 111 -0.68 1.86 -9.09
N THR A 112 -0.76 2.80 -8.16
CA THR A 112 -0.79 4.24 -8.52
C THR A 112 0.60 4.68 -8.96
N LYS A 113 0.64 5.70 -9.82
CA LYS A 113 1.92 6.25 -10.29
C LYS A 113 2.61 7.05 -9.19
N ASN A 114 3.92 6.98 -9.16
CA ASN A 114 4.72 7.87 -8.35
C ASN A 114 4.69 9.28 -8.93
N ARG A 115 4.76 10.29 -8.08
CA ARG A 115 4.55 11.70 -8.46
C ARG A 115 5.79 12.56 -8.18
N PRO A 116 5.91 13.73 -8.82
CA PRO A 116 7.07 14.62 -8.68
C PRO A 116 7.40 15.08 -7.26
N TYR A 117 6.48 15.01 -6.32
CA TYR A 117 6.79 15.32 -4.91
C TYR A 117 7.78 14.35 -4.27
N ASN A 118 7.90 13.15 -4.83
CA ASN A 118 8.96 12.18 -4.52
C ASN A 118 10.18 12.35 -5.44
N ALA A 119 10.38 13.54 -6.02
CA ALA A 119 11.32 13.81 -7.10
C ALA A 119 12.77 13.39 -6.81
N LYS A 120 13.21 13.39 -5.56
CA LYS A 120 14.55 12.91 -5.18
C LYS A 120 14.76 11.42 -5.46
N LEU A 121 13.66 10.66 -5.52
CA LEU A 121 13.67 9.20 -5.72
C LEU A 121 12.93 8.77 -6.99
N THR A 122 12.22 9.68 -7.64
CA THR A 122 11.53 9.39 -8.91
C THR A 122 12.53 9.22 -10.04
N LYS A 123 13.54 10.11 -10.10
CA LYS A 123 14.68 10.01 -11.03
C LYS A 123 15.92 9.61 -10.25
N LEU A 124 16.36 8.40 -10.44
CA LEU A 124 17.51 7.83 -9.75
C LEU A 124 18.81 8.04 -10.52
N ALA A 125 18.77 7.86 -11.84
CA ALA A 125 19.85 8.14 -12.79
C ALA A 125 19.29 8.57 -14.14
N GLU A 126 20.15 8.89 -15.11
CA GLU A 126 19.72 9.24 -16.46
C GLU A 126 18.97 8.05 -17.10
N GLY A 127 17.72 8.26 -17.50
CA GLY A 127 16.86 7.24 -18.10
C GLY A 127 16.18 6.29 -17.11
N GLU A 128 16.43 6.43 -15.82
CA GLU A 128 15.75 5.65 -14.78
C GLU A 128 14.70 6.50 -14.05
N GLU A 129 13.51 5.93 -13.87
CA GLU A 129 12.44 6.58 -13.14
C GLU A 129 11.67 5.56 -12.29
N MET A 130 11.55 5.85 -11.01
CA MET A 130 10.76 5.05 -10.07
C MET A 130 9.29 5.42 -10.23
N THR A 131 8.58 4.66 -11.05
CA THR A 131 7.25 5.03 -11.55
C THR A 131 6.09 4.53 -10.72
N CYS A 132 6.25 3.47 -9.93
CA CYS A 132 5.19 2.93 -9.06
C CYS A 132 5.21 3.58 -7.68
N HIS A 133 4.04 3.72 -7.03
CA HIS A 133 3.90 4.17 -5.65
C HIS A 133 3.29 3.05 -4.80
N CYS A 134 3.95 2.70 -3.69
CA CYS A 134 3.58 1.57 -2.84
C CYS A 134 2.72 1.93 -1.60
N GLY A 135 2.05 3.07 -1.62
CA GLY A 135 1.07 3.44 -0.58
C GLY A 135 -0.34 2.91 -0.86
N PHE A 136 -0.65 2.72 -2.15
CA PHE A 136 -1.88 2.12 -2.63
C PHE A 136 -1.60 1.21 -3.83
N PHE A 137 -2.05 -0.04 -3.77
CA PHE A 137 -2.00 -0.98 -4.89
C PHE A 137 -2.94 -2.17 -4.68
N ILE A 138 -3.28 -2.85 -5.77
CA ILE A 138 -4.19 -4.01 -5.77
C ILE A 138 -3.47 -5.18 -6.41
N TYR A 139 -3.57 -6.38 -5.82
CA TYR A 139 -2.93 -7.58 -6.36
C TYR A 139 -3.77 -8.84 -6.17
N ARG A 140 -3.57 -9.82 -7.08
CA ARG A 140 -4.10 -11.18 -6.98
C ARG A 140 -3.14 -12.05 -6.18
N LYS A 141 -3.68 -12.90 -5.33
CA LYS A 141 -2.92 -13.94 -4.63
C LYS A 141 -2.69 -15.12 -5.55
N ASN A 142 -1.56 -15.12 -6.24
CA ASN A 142 -1.06 -16.26 -7.02
C ASN A 142 0.43 -16.50 -6.72
N GLU A 143 1.00 -17.55 -7.27
CA GLU A 143 2.40 -17.90 -7.01
C GLU A 143 3.36 -16.74 -7.34
N ALA A 144 3.20 -16.12 -8.50
CA ALA A 144 4.08 -15.03 -8.96
C ALA A 144 4.04 -13.81 -8.02
N THR A 145 2.84 -13.37 -7.60
CA THR A 145 2.70 -12.24 -6.67
C THR A 145 3.18 -12.57 -5.27
N MET A 146 2.95 -13.79 -4.78
CA MET A 146 3.44 -14.19 -3.47
C MET A 146 4.97 -14.28 -3.43
N ASP A 147 5.59 -14.75 -4.51
CA ASP A 147 7.03 -14.73 -4.70
C ASP A 147 7.58 -13.30 -4.76
N LEU A 148 6.88 -12.38 -5.46
CA LEU A 148 7.24 -10.97 -5.49
C LEU A 148 7.16 -10.34 -4.09
N MET A 149 6.08 -10.58 -3.34
CA MET A 149 5.92 -10.05 -1.98
C MET A 149 6.98 -10.60 -1.02
N GLY A 150 7.32 -11.89 -1.13
CA GLY A 150 8.41 -12.51 -0.38
C GLY A 150 9.77 -11.93 -0.73
N ALA A 151 10.05 -11.75 -2.01
CA ALA A 151 11.27 -11.11 -2.50
C ALA A 151 11.36 -9.64 -2.04
N TRP A 152 10.25 -8.90 -2.08
CA TRP A 152 10.19 -7.51 -1.64
C TRP A 152 10.62 -7.36 -0.18
N TYR A 153 10.10 -8.22 0.70
CA TYR A 153 10.50 -8.21 2.11
C TYR A 153 11.98 -8.57 2.29
N THR A 154 12.43 -9.63 1.63
CA THR A 154 13.81 -10.13 1.74
C THR A 154 14.82 -9.11 1.20
N GLU A 155 14.59 -8.57 0.01
CA GLU A 155 15.48 -7.57 -0.61
C GLU A 155 15.48 -6.26 0.16
N TYR A 156 14.33 -5.83 0.71
CA TYR A 156 14.29 -4.65 1.57
C TYR A 156 15.16 -4.82 2.82
N LEU A 157 15.16 -5.98 3.46
CA LEU A 157 16.04 -6.24 4.61
C LEU A 157 17.50 -6.28 4.19
N ARG A 158 17.79 -6.96 3.08
CA ARG A 158 19.15 -7.12 2.56
C ARG A 158 19.81 -5.81 2.18
N GLN A 159 19.06 -4.85 1.64
CA GLN A 159 19.63 -3.53 1.25
C GLN A 159 20.14 -2.69 2.43
N TRP A 160 19.91 -3.12 3.68
CA TRP A 160 20.47 -2.50 4.89
C TRP A 160 21.77 -3.16 5.34
N GLU A 161 22.18 -4.28 4.74
CA GLU A 161 23.44 -4.95 5.07
C GLU A 161 24.62 -4.07 4.64
N PRO A 162 25.73 -4.06 5.42
CA PRO A 162 26.86 -3.16 5.17
C PRO A 162 27.56 -3.38 3.83
N ASP A 163 27.50 -4.62 3.31
CA ASP A 163 28.09 -5.03 2.04
C ASP A 163 27.13 -4.94 0.84
N TYR A 164 25.91 -4.43 1.05
CA TYR A 164 24.95 -4.26 -0.03
C TYR A 164 25.41 -3.14 -0.98
N ASP A 165 25.64 -3.51 -2.21
CA ASP A 165 26.02 -2.56 -3.25
C ASP A 165 24.82 -1.72 -3.71
N MET A 166 24.82 -0.45 -3.34
CA MET A 166 23.83 0.53 -3.82
C MET A 166 24.14 1.02 -5.24
N MET A 167 25.26 0.60 -5.83
CA MET A 167 25.70 1.05 -7.16
C MET A 167 25.75 2.60 -7.24
N HIS A 168 25.12 3.15 -8.24
CA HIS A 168 25.02 4.61 -8.44
C HIS A 168 23.80 5.25 -7.76
N TYR A 169 22.96 4.46 -7.06
CA TYR A 169 21.76 4.97 -6.40
C TYR A 169 22.11 5.76 -5.14
N PRO A 170 21.32 6.81 -4.80
CA PRO A 170 21.48 7.53 -3.55
C PRO A 170 21.37 6.58 -2.36
N GLU A 171 22.28 6.70 -1.39
CA GLU A 171 22.30 5.80 -0.23
C GLU A 171 21.00 5.82 0.57
N ASP A 172 20.31 6.97 0.62
CA ASP A 172 19.04 7.10 1.32
C ASP A 172 17.86 6.43 0.60
N ALA A 173 18.00 6.01 -0.66
CA ALA A 173 17.00 5.23 -1.38
C ALA A 173 16.68 3.91 -0.66
N ARG A 174 17.64 3.31 0.05
CA ARG A 174 17.43 2.09 0.85
C ARG A 174 16.34 2.22 1.93
N LYS A 175 15.96 3.45 2.31
CA LYS A 175 14.88 3.71 3.28
C LYS A 175 13.48 3.46 2.71
N TRP A 176 13.37 3.42 1.38
CA TRP A 176 12.10 3.41 0.70
C TRP A 176 11.76 2.02 0.18
N ASP A 177 10.66 1.50 0.63
CA ASP A 177 10.09 0.25 0.16
C ASP A 177 9.70 0.31 -1.33
N THR A 178 9.25 1.46 -1.80
CA THR A 178 8.96 1.72 -3.21
C THR A 178 10.20 1.54 -4.10
N PHE A 179 11.39 1.94 -3.62
CA PHE A 179 12.65 1.72 -4.33
C PHE A 179 12.93 0.22 -4.53
N THR A 180 12.74 -0.58 -3.48
CA THR A 180 12.92 -2.03 -3.57
C THR A 180 11.93 -2.67 -4.54
N MET A 181 10.65 -2.29 -4.47
CA MET A 181 9.63 -2.78 -5.40
C MET A 181 9.96 -2.42 -6.84
N TRP A 182 10.30 -1.15 -7.10
CA TRP A 182 10.69 -0.69 -8.43
C TRP A 182 11.86 -1.50 -9.00
N ARG A 183 12.89 -1.76 -8.20
CA ARG A 183 14.03 -2.60 -8.63
C ARG A 183 13.60 -4.03 -8.98
N LEU A 184 12.76 -4.64 -8.16
CA LEU A 184 12.25 -6.00 -8.42
C LEU A 184 11.41 -6.08 -9.68
N LEU A 185 10.60 -5.06 -9.96
CA LEU A 185 9.76 -5.00 -11.16
C LEU A 185 10.57 -4.69 -12.43
N THR A 186 11.63 -3.89 -12.31
CA THR A 186 12.43 -3.43 -13.46
C THR A 186 13.54 -4.42 -13.81
N TYR A 187 14.20 -4.99 -12.81
CA TYR A 187 15.40 -5.83 -12.99
C TYR A 187 15.26 -7.24 -12.44
N GLY A 188 14.15 -7.54 -11.74
CA GLY A 188 13.89 -8.86 -11.19
C GLY A 188 13.46 -9.86 -12.26
N GLU A 189 13.83 -11.13 -12.08
CA GLU A 189 13.41 -12.25 -12.93
C GLU A 189 12.02 -12.78 -12.50
N LYS A 190 11.08 -11.91 -12.19
CA LYS A 190 9.74 -12.29 -11.73
C LYS A 190 8.75 -12.21 -12.88
N ASP A 191 8.06 -13.32 -13.13
CA ASP A 191 6.98 -13.41 -14.15
C ASP A 191 5.67 -12.87 -13.58
N VAL A 192 5.67 -11.58 -13.18
CA VAL A 192 4.52 -10.86 -12.65
C VAL A 192 4.02 -9.86 -13.69
N LYS A 193 2.77 -9.97 -14.06
CA LYS A 193 2.11 -9.00 -14.94
C LYS A 193 1.67 -7.79 -14.12
N TRP A 194 2.39 -6.70 -14.25
CA TRP A 194 2.12 -5.49 -13.49
C TRP A 194 1.82 -4.28 -14.38
N GLY A 195 1.13 -3.30 -13.79
CA GLY A 195 0.77 -2.08 -14.50
C GLY A 195 0.30 -0.99 -13.55
N TYR A 196 -0.38 -0.01 -14.13
CA TYR A 196 -0.94 1.11 -13.38
C TYR A 196 -2.46 1.07 -13.40
N ILE A 197 -3.05 1.59 -12.36
CA ILE A 197 -4.47 1.95 -12.29
C ILE A 197 -4.78 2.93 -13.41
N LYS A 198 -5.99 2.85 -13.95
CA LYS A 198 -6.44 3.76 -15.01
C LYS A 198 -6.41 5.22 -14.57
N GLU A 199 -6.07 6.09 -15.51
CA GLU A 199 -6.13 7.53 -15.25
C GLU A 199 -7.58 8.01 -15.04
N PRO A 200 -7.84 8.92 -14.11
CA PRO A 200 -6.84 9.58 -13.22
C PRO A 200 -6.54 8.73 -11.97
N ASP A 201 -5.43 8.01 -11.98
CA ASP A 201 -5.00 7.13 -10.89
C ASP A 201 -4.75 7.88 -9.57
N ALA A 202 -4.42 9.17 -9.65
CA ALA A 202 -4.21 10.04 -8.50
C ALA A 202 -5.43 10.13 -7.57
N ARG A 203 -6.65 9.85 -8.04
CA ARG A 203 -7.85 9.82 -7.20
C ARG A 203 -7.80 8.74 -6.11
N TRP A 204 -7.04 7.68 -6.33
CA TRP A 204 -6.87 6.56 -5.41
C TRP A 204 -5.71 6.74 -4.42
N ASN A 205 -4.92 7.78 -4.59
CA ASN A 205 -3.76 8.04 -3.72
C ASN A 205 -3.39 9.53 -3.77
N PHE A 206 -4.35 10.36 -3.39
CA PHE A 206 -4.26 11.80 -3.53
C PHE A 206 -3.49 12.44 -2.39
N VAL A 207 -2.41 13.12 -2.72
CA VAL A 207 -1.66 13.97 -1.77
C VAL A 207 -1.99 15.44 -2.04
N ASN A 208 -2.67 16.08 -1.10
CA ASN A 208 -3.10 17.46 -1.22
C ASN A 208 -1.91 18.40 -1.50
N GLY A 209 -2.09 19.31 -2.44
CA GLY A 209 -1.06 20.26 -2.88
C GLY A 209 -0.15 19.75 -4.00
N TYR A 210 -0.20 18.44 -4.35
CA TYR A 210 0.61 17.86 -5.41
C TYR A 210 -0.19 17.37 -6.62
N HIS A 211 -1.41 16.91 -6.42
CA HIS A 211 -2.23 16.29 -7.46
C HIS A 211 -3.37 17.18 -7.95
N PHE A 212 -3.46 18.43 -7.48
CA PHE A 212 -4.62 19.28 -7.70
C PHE A 212 -4.93 19.54 -9.18
N GLU A 213 -3.90 19.68 -10.00
CA GLU A 213 -4.06 19.92 -11.44
C GLU A 213 -4.46 18.67 -12.23
N GLU A 214 -4.15 17.48 -11.70
CA GLU A 214 -4.42 16.20 -12.36
C GLU A 214 -5.88 15.76 -12.24
N LEU A 215 -6.58 16.26 -11.21
CA LEU A 215 -7.94 15.82 -10.86
C LEU A 215 -9.05 16.84 -11.18
N GLN A 216 -8.81 17.74 -12.14
CA GLN A 216 -9.81 18.74 -12.50
C GLN A 216 -11.17 18.09 -12.83
N GLY A 217 -12.16 18.25 -11.94
CA GLY A 217 -13.50 17.70 -12.10
C GLY A 217 -13.66 16.21 -11.81
N THR A 218 -12.68 15.59 -11.16
CA THR A 218 -12.75 14.18 -10.72
C THR A 218 -12.70 14.11 -9.21
N ASP A 219 -13.62 13.32 -8.61
CA ASP A 219 -13.69 13.14 -7.17
C ASP A 219 -12.52 12.30 -6.66
N VAL A 220 -11.94 12.72 -5.53
CA VAL A 220 -10.91 11.98 -4.82
C VAL A 220 -11.56 10.86 -4.03
N VAL A 221 -11.05 9.63 -4.16
CA VAL A 221 -11.52 8.48 -3.40
C VAL A 221 -10.73 8.31 -2.11
N LEU A 222 -9.40 8.38 -2.21
CA LEU A 222 -8.50 8.20 -1.07
C LEU A 222 -7.50 9.35 -0.96
N TYR A 223 -7.56 10.05 0.15
CA TYR A 223 -6.55 11.03 0.57
C TYR A 223 -5.42 10.34 1.31
N HIS A 224 -4.18 10.74 1.05
CA HIS A 224 -2.98 10.22 1.68
C HIS A 224 -2.23 11.33 2.44
N HIS A 225 -1.77 11.06 3.66
CA HIS A 225 -1.12 12.03 4.57
C HIS A 225 -2.00 13.24 4.94
N THR A 226 -3.32 13.09 4.90
CA THR A 226 -4.23 14.21 5.09
C THR A 226 -5.22 14.03 6.23
N ILE A 227 -5.04 13.03 7.09
CA ILE A 227 -5.95 12.78 8.21
C ILE A 227 -5.90 14.00 9.15
N PRO A 228 -7.03 14.72 9.34
CA PRO A 228 -7.10 15.85 10.25
C PRO A 228 -6.72 15.46 11.68
N GLN A 229 -5.99 16.34 12.38
CA GLN A 229 -5.49 16.07 13.72
C GLN A 229 -6.63 15.78 14.71
N ASP A 230 -7.77 16.43 14.57
CA ASP A 230 -8.99 16.24 15.37
C ASP A 230 -9.62 14.86 15.23
N LYS A 231 -9.29 14.11 14.19
CA LYS A 231 -9.72 12.70 14.01
C LYS A 231 -8.76 11.69 14.67
N LEU A 232 -7.66 12.13 15.27
CA LEU A 232 -6.62 11.30 15.86
C LEU A 232 -6.62 11.32 17.39
N ASP A 233 -7.30 12.28 17.99
CA ASP A 233 -7.48 12.46 19.41
C ASP A 233 -8.74 11.72 19.91
#